data_a6dad8feb344c6c0372e6fc45c60364a
#
_entry.id   a6dad8feb344c6c0372e6fc45c60364a
#
_cell.length_a   1.000
_cell.length_b   1.000
_cell.length_c   1.000
_cell.angle_alpha   90.00
_cell.angle_beta   90.00
_cell.angle_gamma   90.00
#
_symmetry.space_group_name_H-M   'P 1'
#
loop_
_entity.id
_entity.type
_entity.pdbx_description
1 polymer ?
#
loop_
_entity_poly.entity_id
_entity_poly.type
_entity_poly.pdbx_seq_one_letter_code
_entity_poly.pdbx_strand_id
1 'polypeptide(L)'
;RGLGDVYKRQSGDGSMTGSIDVWREDNRGVGAHIALIPAQDFRFISTILDADPDPATIARRLGKFTAALKFPYRSSAGTTGTKLMRALLPRDKQDEIYYPQDRPGPVKDQMMAEGDFNWQRKLYGAEVDQHWAHGFDRGGSYLAAASTEVGVGAPTHYEGPLQFTKAISKPGYWLITAPEPGSWLMPDIFSAQGITREGFAGTRIWVTTPTLELASEMGLDIEVHEAWLWDRKAKVFEAWYKRIRDARSILDTDDEDDQAARDLLKIVYAAAIGMLDYRGDHDTLAVWAPHRHDMIVAKSRANIIRRVLANAELSGRWPVAIEKDTIVYTSDSNDPLEAWPGDPAWYGRGLGQYKYEGSDQLTHHAEFLTGDGSYKGKKYLEELI
;
A
#
# COMPACT_ATOMS: atom_id res chain seq x y z
N ARG A 1 -18.06 37.90 -19.58
CA ARG A 1 -17.29 37.46 -18.41
C ARG A 1 -17.28 35.94 -18.49
N GLY A 2 -16.21 35.39 -19.06
CA GLY A 2 -16.15 34.00 -19.47
C GLY A 2 -15.98 33.06 -18.29
N LEU A 3 -16.87 32.09 -18.15
CA LEU A 3 -16.57 30.84 -17.50
C LEU A 3 -15.52 30.18 -18.36
N GLY A 4 -14.32 29.99 -17.80
CA GLY A 4 -13.29 29.19 -18.46
C GLY A 4 -13.82 27.79 -18.81
N ASP A 5 -13.23 27.17 -19.78
CA ASP A 5 -13.68 25.92 -20.38
C ASP A 5 -14.05 24.87 -19.33
N VAL A 6 -15.29 24.42 -19.37
CA VAL A 6 -15.79 23.31 -18.56
C VAL A 6 -15.33 22.01 -19.23
N TYR A 7 -14.30 21.39 -18.70
CA TYR A 7 -13.91 20.05 -19.12
C TYR A 7 -14.90 19.04 -18.57
N LYS A 8 -15.77 18.54 -19.45
CA LYS A 8 -16.64 17.40 -19.14
C LYS A 8 -15.88 16.11 -19.50
N ARG A 9 -15.65 15.27 -18.52
CA ARG A 9 -15.18 13.92 -18.73
C ARG A 9 -16.33 12.96 -18.48
N GLN A 10 -16.62 12.12 -19.46
CA GLN A 10 -17.57 11.02 -19.31
C GLN A 10 -16.75 9.79 -18.94
N SER A 11 -16.97 9.21 -17.75
CA SER A 11 -16.46 7.89 -17.42
C SER A 11 -17.25 6.82 -18.20
N GLY A 12 -16.65 5.65 -18.42
CA GLY A 12 -17.26 4.57 -19.20
C GLY A 12 -18.58 4.00 -18.63
N ASP A 13 -18.98 4.44 -17.44
CA ASP A 13 -20.25 4.11 -16.78
C ASP A 13 -21.33 5.19 -16.95
N GLY A 14 -21.05 6.24 -17.73
CA GLY A 14 -21.98 7.35 -17.96
C GLY A 14 -21.99 8.43 -16.87
N SER A 15 -21.18 8.32 -15.83
CA SER A 15 -21.05 9.38 -14.82
C SER A 15 -20.30 10.59 -15.38
N MET A 16 -20.76 11.80 -15.01
CA MET A 16 -20.12 13.06 -15.44
C MET A 16 -19.38 13.68 -14.25
N THR A 17 -18.05 13.70 -14.35
CA THR A 17 -17.22 14.53 -13.47
C THR A 17 -16.81 15.81 -14.20
N GLY A 18 -16.93 16.94 -13.54
CA GLY A 18 -16.52 18.24 -14.10
C GLY A 18 -15.70 19.04 -13.12
N SER A 19 -14.68 19.75 -13.59
CA SER A 19 -14.00 20.77 -12.81
C SER A 19 -14.19 22.12 -13.48
N ILE A 20 -14.42 23.16 -12.68
CA ILE A 20 -14.51 24.53 -13.15
C ILE A 20 -13.35 25.30 -12.53
N ASP A 21 -12.44 25.80 -13.36
CA ASP A 21 -11.40 26.72 -12.93
C ASP A 21 -11.95 28.16 -12.94
N VAL A 22 -12.08 28.75 -11.76
CA VAL A 22 -12.48 30.16 -11.62
C VAL A 22 -11.22 31.01 -11.52
N TRP A 23 -10.93 31.79 -12.56
CA TRP A 23 -9.81 32.73 -12.60
C TRP A 23 -10.25 34.09 -12.03
N ARG A 24 -9.38 34.68 -11.19
CA ARG A 24 -9.55 36.09 -10.78
C ARG A 24 -9.14 37.02 -11.92
N GLU A 25 -9.83 38.15 -12.05
CA GLU A 25 -9.56 39.19 -13.07
C GLU A 25 -8.15 39.82 -12.98
N ASP A 26 -7.43 39.61 -11.86
CA ASP A 26 -6.10 40.18 -11.61
C ASP A 26 -4.92 39.34 -12.05
N ASN A 27 -5.16 38.24 -12.76
CA ASN A 27 -4.14 37.35 -13.33
C ASN A 27 -3.07 36.83 -12.33
N ARG A 28 -3.28 36.92 -11.02
CA ARG A 28 -2.33 36.52 -9.98
C ARG A 28 -2.47 35.07 -9.52
N GLY A 29 -2.88 34.19 -10.39
CA GLY A 29 -2.68 32.74 -10.23
C GLY A 29 -3.35 32.04 -9.05
N VAL A 30 -4.28 32.66 -8.35
CA VAL A 30 -5.06 32.04 -7.28
C VAL A 30 -6.47 31.74 -7.81
N GLY A 31 -6.56 30.79 -8.72
CA GLY A 31 -7.83 30.24 -9.16
C GLY A 31 -8.47 29.42 -8.04
N ALA A 32 -9.77 29.64 -7.78
CA ALA A 32 -10.54 28.68 -7.01
C ALA A 32 -10.84 27.48 -7.92
N HIS A 33 -10.46 26.29 -7.49
CA HIS A 33 -10.80 25.05 -8.19
C HIS A 33 -12.12 24.54 -7.60
N ILE A 34 -13.16 24.42 -8.43
CA ILE A 34 -14.44 23.84 -8.04
C ILE A 34 -14.54 22.48 -8.73
N ALA A 35 -14.50 21.40 -7.96
CA ALA A 35 -14.78 20.08 -8.46
C ALA A 35 -16.27 19.77 -8.27
N LEU A 36 -16.96 19.42 -9.35
CA LEU A 36 -18.31 18.90 -9.31
C LEU A 36 -18.21 17.39 -9.36
N ILE A 37 -18.58 16.73 -8.26
CA ILE A 37 -18.56 15.29 -8.12
C ILE A 37 -20.01 14.82 -8.04
N PRO A 38 -20.45 13.96 -8.98
CA PRO A 38 -21.81 13.42 -8.92
C PRO A 38 -22.02 12.61 -7.64
N ALA A 39 -23.23 12.73 -7.06
CA ALA A 39 -23.59 12.03 -5.83
C ALA A 39 -23.47 10.49 -5.91
N GLN A 40 -23.42 9.93 -7.10
CA GLN A 40 -23.28 8.49 -7.36
C GLN A 40 -21.82 7.99 -7.33
N ASP A 41 -20.84 8.88 -7.41
CA ASP A 41 -19.40 8.54 -7.33
C ASP A 41 -18.85 8.50 -5.90
N PHE A 42 -19.73 8.31 -4.92
CA PHE A 42 -19.44 8.40 -3.49
C PHE A 42 -18.49 7.36 -2.93
N ARG A 43 -18.08 6.35 -3.66
CA ARG A 43 -17.15 5.33 -3.18
C ARG A 43 -15.85 5.90 -2.59
N PHE A 44 -15.49 7.13 -2.95
CA PHE A 44 -14.26 7.80 -2.51
C PHE A 44 -14.47 8.97 -1.55
N ILE A 45 -15.72 9.36 -1.29
CA ILE A 45 -16.04 10.51 -0.44
C ILE A 45 -16.99 10.10 0.71
N SER A 46 -17.33 8.83 0.82
CA SER A 46 -18.28 8.33 1.83
C SER A 46 -17.91 8.70 3.27
N THR A 47 -16.61 8.89 3.54
CA THR A 47 -16.11 9.30 4.86
C THR A 47 -16.30 10.79 5.16
N ILE A 48 -16.33 11.65 4.13
CA ILE A 48 -16.61 13.08 4.27
C ILE A 48 -18.11 13.33 4.31
N LEU A 49 -18.86 12.52 3.59
CA LEU A 49 -20.30 12.62 3.43
C LEU A 49 -20.97 11.51 4.22
N ASP A 50 -21.56 11.83 5.35
CA ASP A 50 -22.50 10.93 6.03
C ASP A 50 -23.72 10.64 5.14
N ALA A 51 -24.61 9.75 5.58
CA ALA A 51 -25.81 9.38 4.83
C ALA A 51 -26.71 10.59 4.44
N ASP A 52 -26.63 11.69 5.18
CA ASP A 52 -27.33 12.95 4.90
C ASP A 52 -26.38 14.17 5.16
N PRO A 53 -25.44 14.45 4.26
CA PRO A 53 -24.39 15.43 4.50
C PRO A 53 -24.92 16.86 4.37
N ASP A 54 -24.90 17.56 5.46
CA ASP A 54 -25.10 19.01 5.48
C ASP A 54 -23.88 19.73 4.86
N PRO A 55 -24.09 20.72 3.97
CA PRO A 55 -23.00 21.44 3.31
C PRO A 55 -22.00 22.10 4.25
N ALA A 56 -22.42 22.54 5.44
CA ALA A 56 -21.53 23.14 6.42
C ALA A 56 -20.58 22.09 7.03
N THR A 57 -21.05 20.89 7.28
CA THR A 57 -20.24 19.75 7.74
C THR A 57 -19.19 19.35 6.69
N ILE A 58 -19.60 19.25 5.42
CA ILE A 58 -18.65 19.00 4.31
C ILE A 58 -17.57 20.08 4.26
N ALA A 59 -17.97 21.35 4.34
CA ALA A 59 -17.02 22.47 4.30
C ALA A 59 -16.03 22.44 5.48
N ARG A 60 -16.50 22.12 6.69
CA ARG A 60 -15.63 21.98 7.87
C ARG A 60 -14.63 20.82 7.70
N ARG A 61 -15.07 19.62 7.31
CA ARG A 61 -14.22 18.44 7.12
C ARG A 61 -13.16 18.67 6.03
N LEU A 62 -13.55 19.24 4.88
CA LEU A 62 -12.61 19.61 3.82
C LEU A 62 -11.69 20.76 4.25
N GLY A 63 -12.17 21.68 5.08
CA GLY A 63 -11.35 22.74 5.70
C GLY A 63 -10.26 22.16 6.59
N LYS A 64 -10.60 21.24 7.48
CA LYS A 64 -9.66 20.51 8.35
C LYS A 64 -8.63 19.71 7.53
N PHE A 65 -9.08 18.96 6.53
CA PHE A 65 -8.21 18.26 5.58
C PHE A 65 -7.19 19.20 4.93
N THR A 66 -7.68 20.32 4.37
CA THR A 66 -6.83 21.30 3.68
C THR A 66 -5.84 21.98 4.63
N ALA A 67 -6.27 22.31 5.85
CA ALA A 67 -5.42 22.94 6.86
C ALA A 67 -4.30 21.99 7.31
N ALA A 68 -4.62 20.73 7.57
CA ALA A 68 -3.65 19.72 8.00
C ALA A 68 -2.66 19.37 6.88
N LEU A 69 -3.16 19.10 5.67
CA LEU A 69 -2.33 18.69 4.54
C LEU A 69 -1.58 19.89 3.92
N LYS A 70 -2.04 21.12 4.16
CA LYS A 70 -1.58 22.36 3.49
C LYS A 70 -1.65 22.24 1.96
N PHE A 71 -2.67 21.53 1.50
CA PHE A 71 -2.96 21.31 0.09
C PHE A 71 -4.46 21.01 -0.07
N PRO A 72 -5.17 21.70 -0.99
CA PRO A 72 -6.60 21.50 -1.14
C PRO A 72 -6.92 20.17 -1.82
N TYR A 73 -8.06 19.58 -1.49
CA TYR A 73 -8.62 18.47 -2.23
C TYR A 73 -8.90 18.90 -3.68
N ARG A 74 -8.62 18.01 -4.63
CA ARG A 74 -8.82 18.23 -6.07
C ARG A 74 -10.03 17.46 -6.58
N SER A 75 -10.08 17.19 -7.87
CA SER A 75 -11.19 16.44 -8.51
C SER A 75 -11.35 15.00 -8.05
N SER A 76 -10.27 14.37 -7.55
CA SER A 76 -10.30 13.02 -6.99
C SER A 76 -9.18 12.83 -5.97
N ALA A 77 -9.27 11.76 -5.21
CA ALA A 77 -8.23 11.36 -4.26
C ALA A 77 -6.88 11.11 -4.97
N GLY A 78 -6.90 10.34 -6.07
CA GLY A 78 -5.70 10.10 -6.88
C GLY A 78 -5.09 11.38 -7.43
N THR A 79 -5.91 12.26 -8.01
CA THR A 79 -5.45 13.58 -8.51
C THR A 79 -4.88 14.45 -7.39
N THR A 80 -5.51 14.45 -6.22
CA THR A 80 -5.03 15.20 -5.05
C THR A 80 -3.65 14.72 -4.63
N GLY A 81 -3.49 13.42 -4.46
CA GLY A 81 -2.24 12.82 -3.99
C GLY A 81 -1.11 12.93 -5.01
N THR A 82 -1.37 12.72 -6.29
CA THR A 82 -0.35 12.83 -7.35
C THR A 82 0.08 14.28 -7.61
N LYS A 83 -0.86 15.25 -7.59
CA LYS A 83 -0.51 16.67 -7.68
C LYS A 83 0.29 17.14 -6.48
N LEU A 84 0.00 16.63 -5.28
CA LEU A 84 0.81 16.90 -4.09
C LEU A 84 2.22 16.27 -4.22
N MET A 85 2.34 15.02 -4.72
CA MET A 85 3.64 14.42 -5.02
C MET A 85 4.48 15.34 -5.91
N ARG A 86 3.93 15.75 -7.05
CA ARG A 86 4.62 16.64 -8.00
C ARG A 86 5.01 17.98 -7.38
N ALA A 87 4.13 18.58 -6.58
CA ALA A 87 4.39 19.87 -5.96
C ALA A 87 5.53 19.84 -4.93
N LEU A 88 5.80 18.68 -4.34
CA LEU A 88 6.83 18.50 -3.30
C LEU A 88 8.15 17.92 -3.82
N LEU A 89 8.26 17.67 -5.11
CA LEU A 89 9.52 17.22 -5.68
C LEU A 89 10.52 18.36 -5.86
N PRO A 90 11.81 18.06 -5.74
CA PRO A 90 12.85 19.01 -6.04
C PRO A 90 12.72 19.54 -7.47
N ARG A 91 12.60 20.86 -7.63
CA ARG A 91 12.37 21.50 -8.95
C ARG A 91 13.52 21.29 -9.93
N ASP A 92 14.73 21.25 -9.42
CA ASP A 92 15.98 21.08 -10.17
C ASP A 92 16.20 19.63 -10.68
N LYS A 93 15.36 18.67 -10.25
CA LYS A 93 15.49 17.26 -10.59
C LYS A 93 14.23 16.67 -11.20
N GLN A 94 13.22 17.49 -11.49
CA GLN A 94 11.92 16.99 -11.94
C GLN A 94 12.02 16.15 -13.21
N ASP A 95 12.80 16.59 -14.19
CA ASP A 95 12.93 15.90 -15.48
C ASP A 95 13.63 14.52 -15.33
N GLU A 96 14.57 14.39 -14.41
CA GLU A 96 15.26 13.13 -14.13
C GLU A 96 14.41 12.16 -13.32
N ILE A 97 13.60 12.68 -12.40
CA ILE A 97 12.78 11.90 -11.47
C ILE A 97 11.47 11.46 -12.13
N TYR A 98 10.93 12.27 -13.05
CA TYR A 98 9.64 12.04 -13.70
C TYR A 98 9.74 11.52 -15.11
N TYR A 99 10.80 10.89 -15.47
CA TYR A 99 10.80 10.17 -16.73
C TYR A 99 9.80 9.01 -16.63
N PRO A 100 8.67 9.05 -17.37
CA PRO A 100 7.73 7.93 -17.41
C PRO A 100 8.46 6.70 -17.89
N GLN A 101 8.58 5.71 -17.05
CA GLN A 101 9.35 4.52 -17.36
C GLN A 101 8.57 3.28 -16.96
N ASP A 102 8.28 2.43 -17.95
CA ASP A 102 7.69 1.12 -17.72
C ASP A 102 8.67 0.19 -16.98
N ARG A 103 8.17 -0.94 -16.53
CA ARG A 103 9.01 -2.06 -16.12
C ARG A 103 9.90 -2.49 -17.30
N PRO A 104 11.13 -2.96 -17.05
CA PRO A 104 11.92 -3.59 -18.11
C PRO A 104 11.13 -4.69 -18.82
N GLY A 105 11.31 -4.86 -20.14
CA GLY A 105 10.51 -5.78 -20.94
C GLY A 105 10.35 -7.17 -20.34
N PRO A 106 11.44 -7.87 -19.96
CA PRO A 106 11.35 -9.20 -19.36
C PRO A 106 10.54 -9.24 -18.05
N VAL A 107 10.66 -8.18 -17.22
CA VAL A 107 9.90 -8.08 -15.94
C VAL A 107 8.41 -7.90 -16.20
N LYS A 108 8.05 -7.18 -17.29
CA LYS A 108 6.66 -6.92 -17.65
C LYS A 108 5.94 -8.18 -18.11
N ASP A 109 6.65 -9.02 -18.85
CA ASP A 109 6.09 -10.15 -19.58
C ASP A 109 6.19 -11.48 -18.81
N GLN A 110 6.88 -11.50 -17.68
CA GLN A 110 7.13 -12.70 -16.88
C GLN A 110 6.50 -12.58 -15.48
N MET A 111 6.49 -13.71 -14.78
CA MET A 111 5.95 -13.80 -13.43
C MET A 111 6.78 -12.96 -12.44
N MET A 112 6.09 -12.15 -11.67
CA MET A 112 6.67 -11.34 -10.61
C MET A 112 6.00 -11.67 -9.26
N ALA A 113 6.81 -11.83 -8.20
CA ALA A 113 6.32 -12.13 -6.85
C ALA A 113 5.81 -10.90 -6.09
N GLU A 114 5.83 -9.73 -6.72
CA GLU A 114 5.41 -8.48 -6.11
C GLU A 114 3.93 -8.20 -6.39
N GLY A 115 3.09 -8.52 -5.47
CA GLY A 115 1.66 -8.24 -5.51
C GLY A 115 1.17 -7.96 -4.09
N ASP A 116 -0.12 -7.77 -3.94
CA ASP A 116 -0.73 -7.75 -2.62
C ASP A 116 -0.43 -9.07 -1.91
N PHE A 117 -0.02 -8.96 -0.65
CA PHE A 117 0.29 -10.15 0.13
C PHE A 117 -1.01 -10.87 0.50
N ASN A 118 -1.08 -12.17 0.19
CA ASN A 118 -2.21 -13.02 0.54
C ASN A 118 -1.68 -14.41 0.87
N TRP A 119 -1.69 -14.75 2.15
CA TRP A 119 -1.16 -16.00 2.67
C TRP A 119 -2.00 -16.48 3.84
N GLN A 120 -2.20 -17.79 3.91
CA GLN A 120 -2.83 -18.47 5.04
C GLN A 120 -2.24 -19.86 5.25
N ARG A 121 -2.43 -20.40 6.43
CA ARG A 121 -2.05 -21.74 6.82
C ARG A 121 -3.12 -22.44 7.66
N LYS A 122 -2.98 -23.74 7.80
CA LYS A 122 -3.82 -24.51 8.73
C LYS A 122 -3.51 -24.17 10.19
N LEU A 123 -4.49 -24.37 11.06
CA LEU A 123 -4.30 -24.33 12.51
C LEU A 123 -3.34 -25.41 12.96
N TYR A 124 -2.58 -25.14 14.02
CA TYR A 124 -1.58 -26.05 14.53
C TYR A 124 -1.53 -26.06 16.06
N GLY A 125 -1.37 -27.28 16.64
CA GLY A 125 -1.21 -27.45 18.07
C GLY A 125 -2.39 -26.87 18.85
N ALA A 126 -2.11 -26.04 19.84
CA ALA A 126 -3.15 -25.41 20.68
C ALA A 126 -4.10 -24.48 19.93
N GLU A 127 -3.75 -24.03 18.73
CA GLU A 127 -4.63 -23.15 17.93
C GLU A 127 -5.94 -23.84 17.55
N VAL A 128 -5.93 -25.17 17.41
CA VAL A 128 -7.11 -25.96 17.02
C VAL A 128 -8.21 -25.89 18.07
N ASP A 129 -7.84 -25.68 19.32
CA ASP A 129 -8.76 -25.62 20.47
C ASP A 129 -9.14 -24.16 20.82
N GLN A 130 -8.55 -23.18 20.16
CA GLN A 130 -8.87 -21.76 20.37
C GLN A 130 -10.23 -21.38 19.77
N HIS A 131 -10.79 -20.26 20.22
CA HIS A 131 -12.17 -19.90 19.92
C HIS A 131 -12.31 -18.69 18.98
N TRP A 132 -11.28 -17.83 18.92
CA TRP A 132 -11.35 -16.56 18.22
C TRP A 132 -10.22 -16.38 17.22
N ALA A 133 -10.54 -15.71 16.11
CA ALA A 133 -9.58 -15.10 15.18
C ALA A 133 -9.68 -13.57 15.29
N HIS A 134 -8.53 -12.90 15.35
CA HIS A 134 -8.45 -11.44 15.46
C HIS A 134 -7.59 -10.88 14.33
N GLY A 135 -8.14 -9.94 13.57
CA GLY A 135 -7.44 -9.17 12.54
C GLY A 135 -6.82 -7.91 13.12
N PHE A 136 -5.57 -7.65 12.74
CA PHE A 136 -4.81 -6.46 13.12
C PHE A 136 -4.27 -5.76 11.87
N ASP A 137 -4.83 -4.58 11.53
CA ASP A 137 -4.43 -3.76 10.37
C ASP A 137 -3.22 -2.88 10.69
N ARG A 138 -2.26 -2.84 9.78
CA ARG A 138 -1.10 -1.98 9.92
C ARG A 138 -1.38 -0.56 9.43
N GLY A 139 -1.45 0.38 10.35
CA GLY A 139 -1.76 1.77 10.06
C GLY A 139 -0.84 2.41 9.00
N GLY A 140 -1.37 2.64 7.79
CA GLY A 140 -0.66 3.32 6.72
C GLY A 140 0.57 2.59 6.19
N SER A 141 0.48 1.28 6.01
CA SER A 141 1.57 0.38 5.60
C SER A 141 2.32 0.87 4.36
N TYR A 142 1.61 1.15 3.26
CA TYR A 142 2.20 1.66 2.02
C TYR A 142 2.78 3.08 2.18
N LEU A 143 2.14 3.94 2.97
CA LEU A 143 2.66 5.27 3.25
C LEU A 143 4.01 5.18 3.99
N ALA A 144 4.11 4.32 5.00
CA ALA A 144 5.36 4.11 5.74
C ALA A 144 6.49 3.58 4.82
N ALA A 145 6.14 2.76 3.83
CA ALA A 145 7.07 2.23 2.85
C ALA A 145 7.47 3.26 1.77
N ALA A 146 6.65 4.29 1.52
CA ALA A 146 6.92 5.29 0.48
C ALA A 146 8.18 6.15 0.73
N SER A 147 8.72 6.15 1.96
CA SER A 147 10.01 6.81 2.26
C SER A 147 11.24 5.99 1.83
N THR A 148 11.05 4.82 1.21
CA THR A 148 12.16 3.97 0.74
C THR A 148 12.94 4.61 -0.40
N GLU A 149 14.20 4.20 -0.58
CA GLU A 149 14.97 4.55 -1.76
C GLU A 149 14.43 3.82 -2.99
N VAL A 150 14.23 4.54 -4.08
CA VAL A 150 13.75 4.01 -5.36
C VAL A 150 14.69 4.40 -6.49
N GLY A 151 14.63 3.69 -7.60
CA GLY A 151 15.45 3.96 -8.77
C GLY A 151 15.14 5.30 -9.43
N VAL A 152 16.21 5.96 -9.94
CA VAL A 152 16.16 7.23 -10.68
C VAL A 152 16.91 7.08 -12.00
N GLY A 153 16.29 7.50 -13.10
CA GLY A 153 16.82 7.33 -14.45
C GLY A 153 16.58 5.93 -15.00
N ALA A 154 17.36 5.53 -15.99
CA ALA A 154 17.26 4.21 -16.62
C ALA A 154 17.99 3.13 -15.79
N PRO A 155 17.46 1.89 -15.74
CA PRO A 155 18.16 0.78 -15.14
C PRO A 155 19.24 0.23 -16.08
N THR A 156 20.23 -0.42 -15.50
CA THR A 156 21.25 -1.19 -16.22
C THR A 156 20.93 -2.68 -16.13
N HIS A 157 21.02 -3.39 -17.25
CA HIS A 157 20.84 -4.83 -17.31
C HIS A 157 22.12 -5.57 -16.96
N TYR A 158 22.02 -6.60 -16.15
CA TYR A 158 23.10 -7.49 -15.75
C TYR A 158 22.69 -8.94 -16.06
N GLU A 159 23.45 -9.62 -16.90
CA GLU A 159 23.26 -11.02 -17.25
C GLU A 159 24.18 -11.93 -16.45
N GLY A 160 23.72 -13.16 -16.22
CA GLY A 160 24.49 -14.22 -15.59
C GLY A 160 24.31 -14.32 -14.08
N PRO A 161 24.94 -15.31 -13.46
CA PRO A 161 24.82 -15.52 -12.02
C PRO A 161 25.41 -14.34 -11.27
N LEU A 162 24.58 -13.75 -10.40
CA LEU A 162 24.95 -12.58 -9.59
C LEU A 162 24.90 -12.98 -8.11
N GLN A 163 25.82 -12.44 -7.33
CA GLN A 163 25.74 -12.54 -5.89
C GLN A 163 25.03 -11.30 -5.32
N PHE A 164 23.91 -11.51 -4.66
CA PHE A 164 23.26 -10.47 -3.89
C PHE A 164 23.99 -10.31 -2.56
N THR A 165 24.55 -9.13 -2.33
CA THR A 165 25.11 -8.76 -1.04
C THR A 165 24.49 -7.44 -0.58
N LYS A 166 24.36 -7.25 0.73
CA LYS A 166 23.84 -6.01 1.31
C LYS A 166 24.58 -4.75 0.84
N ALA A 167 25.86 -4.91 0.45
CA ALA A 167 26.68 -3.83 -0.10
C ALA A 167 26.29 -3.45 -1.55
N ILE A 168 25.57 -4.34 -2.25
CA ILE A 168 25.14 -4.15 -3.66
C ILE A 168 23.62 -3.88 -3.72
N SER A 169 22.99 -3.51 -2.62
CA SER A 169 21.55 -3.21 -2.55
C SER A 169 21.23 -1.93 -3.36
N LYS A 170 21.18 -2.09 -4.68
CA LYS A 170 20.63 -1.09 -5.61
C LYS A 170 19.15 -1.37 -5.79
N PRO A 171 18.28 -0.35 -5.90
CA PRO A 171 16.91 -0.56 -6.34
C PRO A 171 16.89 -1.32 -7.67
N GLY A 172 16.11 -2.36 -7.78
CA GLY A 172 16.08 -3.17 -9.00
C GLY A 172 15.13 -4.33 -8.94
N TYR A 173 15.10 -5.03 -10.07
CA TYR A 173 14.46 -6.31 -10.24
C TYR A 173 15.51 -7.40 -10.38
N TRP A 174 15.27 -8.53 -9.77
CA TRP A 174 16.17 -9.66 -9.71
C TRP A 174 15.43 -10.91 -10.14
N LEU A 175 15.92 -11.59 -11.16
CA LEU A 175 15.41 -12.89 -11.57
C LEU A 175 16.07 -13.96 -10.70
N ILE A 176 15.27 -14.65 -9.91
CA ILE A 176 15.73 -15.67 -8.98
C ILE A 176 15.07 -17.01 -9.26
N THR A 177 15.71 -18.09 -8.81
CA THR A 177 14.99 -19.35 -8.56
C THR A 177 14.30 -19.23 -7.21
N ALA A 178 12.97 -19.34 -7.17
CA ALA A 178 12.23 -19.31 -5.92
C ALA A 178 12.65 -20.51 -5.05
N PRO A 179 13.14 -20.28 -3.82
CA PRO A 179 13.57 -21.37 -2.95
C PRO A 179 12.35 -22.18 -2.47
N GLU A 180 12.63 -23.42 -2.02
CA GLU A 180 11.62 -24.19 -1.31
C GLU A 180 11.11 -23.40 -0.10
N PRO A 181 9.81 -23.44 0.16
CA PRO A 181 9.25 -22.78 1.34
C PRO A 181 9.89 -23.34 2.61
N GLY A 182 10.29 -22.47 3.51
CA GLY A 182 10.82 -22.85 4.83
C GLY A 182 9.77 -23.50 5.74
N SER A 183 9.71 -23.11 6.99
CA SER A 183 8.65 -23.58 7.89
C SER A 183 7.28 -23.21 7.34
N TRP A 184 6.35 -24.15 7.29
CA TRP A 184 4.96 -23.89 6.89
C TRP A 184 4.18 -23.00 7.87
N LEU A 185 4.70 -22.77 9.07
CA LEU A 185 4.17 -21.81 10.04
C LEU A 185 4.49 -20.36 9.65
N MET A 186 5.56 -20.16 8.89
CA MET A 186 6.05 -18.85 8.51
C MET A 186 5.41 -18.42 7.18
N PRO A 187 4.97 -17.15 7.06
CA PRO A 187 4.48 -16.64 5.80
C PRO A 187 5.51 -16.78 4.67
N ASP A 188 5.05 -17.27 3.53
CA ASP A 188 5.88 -17.35 2.34
C ASP A 188 6.04 -15.96 1.71
N ILE A 189 7.26 -15.43 1.74
CA ILE A 189 7.59 -14.11 1.24
C ILE A 189 7.44 -13.95 -0.28
N PHE A 190 7.40 -15.06 -1.00
CA PHE A 190 7.21 -15.08 -2.46
C PHE A 190 5.75 -15.35 -2.86
N SER A 191 4.85 -15.53 -1.89
CA SER A 191 3.42 -15.70 -2.17
C SER A 191 2.84 -14.41 -2.74
N ALA A 192 2.36 -14.46 -3.98
CA ALA A 192 1.60 -13.41 -4.63
C ALA A 192 0.13 -13.80 -4.74
N GLN A 193 -0.74 -12.84 -5.05
CA GLN A 193 -2.17 -13.11 -5.20
C GLN A 193 -2.46 -14.32 -6.11
N GLY A 194 -3.17 -15.29 -5.55
CA GLY A 194 -3.72 -16.43 -6.29
C GLY A 194 -2.73 -17.51 -6.67
N ILE A 195 -1.49 -17.45 -6.21
CA ILE A 195 -0.49 -18.48 -6.43
C ILE A 195 -0.25 -19.20 -5.11
N THR A 196 -0.51 -20.50 -5.10
CA THR A 196 -0.26 -21.35 -3.93
C THR A 196 1.23 -21.51 -3.71
N ARG A 197 1.62 -21.74 -2.46
CA ARG A 197 2.99 -21.99 -2.02
C ARG A 197 3.72 -23.04 -2.90
N GLU A 198 3.01 -24.06 -3.36
CA GLU A 198 3.56 -25.15 -4.18
C GLU A 198 3.87 -24.73 -5.62
N GLY A 199 3.30 -23.59 -6.09
CA GLY A 199 3.43 -23.16 -7.48
C GLY A 199 4.71 -22.38 -7.81
N PHE A 200 5.49 -21.93 -6.82
CA PHE A 200 6.70 -21.13 -7.05
C PHE A 200 8.02 -21.85 -6.87
N ALA A 201 8.08 -22.84 -5.98
CA ALA A 201 9.34 -23.52 -5.69
C ALA A 201 10.01 -24.05 -6.96
N GLY A 202 11.28 -23.75 -7.14
CA GLY A 202 12.06 -24.12 -8.32
C GLY A 202 11.73 -23.33 -9.60
N THR A 203 10.74 -22.42 -9.59
CA THR A 203 10.44 -21.59 -10.76
C THR A 203 11.28 -20.31 -10.77
N ARG A 204 11.51 -19.76 -11.97
CA ARG A 204 12.14 -18.44 -12.11
C ARG A 204 11.11 -17.35 -11.98
N ILE A 205 11.34 -16.44 -11.04
CA ILE A 205 10.46 -15.31 -10.76
C ILE A 205 11.25 -14.01 -10.61
N TRP A 206 10.64 -12.90 -10.99
CA TRP A 206 11.18 -11.59 -10.72
C TRP A 206 10.77 -11.12 -9.32
N VAL A 207 11.73 -10.62 -8.57
CA VAL A 207 11.52 -9.98 -7.27
C VAL A 207 12.20 -8.62 -7.26
N THR A 208 11.73 -7.73 -6.38
CA THR A 208 12.39 -6.45 -6.17
C THR A 208 13.45 -6.54 -5.07
N THR A 209 14.31 -5.53 -5.00
CA THR A 209 15.36 -5.43 -3.97
C THR A 209 14.83 -5.58 -2.54
N PRO A 210 13.71 -4.94 -2.10
CA PRO A 210 13.19 -5.13 -0.75
C PRO A 210 12.82 -6.56 -0.40
N THR A 211 12.30 -7.34 -1.35
CA THR A 211 11.97 -8.75 -1.16
C THR A 211 13.24 -9.58 -1.04
N LEU A 212 14.23 -9.31 -1.88
CA LEU A 212 15.52 -10.03 -1.84
C LEU A 212 16.33 -9.69 -0.57
N GLU A 213 16.29 -8.45 -0.10
CA GLU A 213 16.86 -8.06 1.20
C GLU A 213 16.23 -8.86 2.34
N LEU A 214 14.90 -8.97 2.36
CA LEU A 214 14.19 -9.75 3.35
C LEU A 214 14.58 -11.25 3.29
N ALA A 215 14.63 -11.83 2.09
CA ALA A 215 15.04 -13.21 1.90
C ALA A 215 16.47 -13.46 2.45
N SER A 216 17.38 -12.54 2.19
CA SER A 216 18.75 -12.59 2.73
C SER A 216 18.79 -12.44 4.26
N GLU A 217 17.96 -11.56 4.84
CA GLU A 217 17.83 -11.39 6.30
C GLU A 217 17.29 -12.67 6.97
N MET A 218 16.42 -13.40 6.28
CA MET A 218 15.87 -14.68 6.74
C MET A 218 16.84 -15.85 6.53
N GLY A 219 18.01 -15.62 5.92
CA GLY A 219 19.01 -16.66 5.65
C GLY A 219 18.63 -17.61 4.53
N LEU A 220 17.72 -17.20 3.63
CA LEU A 220 17.37 -18.02 2.47
C LEU A 220 18.52 -18.00 1.45
N ASP A 221 18.86 -19.20 0.93
CA ASP A 221 19.82 -19.34 -0.16
C ASP A 221 19.12 -19.02 -1.49
N ILE A 222 19.54 -17.95 -2.13
CA ILE A 222 18.88 -17.41 -3.33
C ILE A 222 19.85 -17.46 -4.51
N GLU A 223 19.50 -18.24 -5.52
CA GLU A 223 20.18 -18.22 -6.81
C GLU A 223 19.65 -17.07 -7.68
N VAL A 224 20.52 -16.12 -8.03
CA VAL A 224 20.21 -14.99 -8.88
C VAL A 224 20.74 -15.21 -10.28
N HIS A 225 19.88 -15.08 -11.29
CA HIS A 225 20.22 -15.32 -12.70
C HIS A 225 20.46 -14.06 -13.51
N GLU A 226 19.72 -13.00 -13.21
CA GLU A 226 19.67 -11.78 -14.02
C GLU A 226 19.18 -10.62 -13.13
N ALA A 227 19.53 -9.39 -13.47
CA ALA A 227 19.03 -8.23 -12.77
C ALA A 227 18.89 -6.99 -13.66
N TRP A 228 17.91 -6.14 -13.34
CA TRP A 228 17.78 -4.77 -13.85
C TRP A 228 17.92 -3.82 -12.68
N LEU A 229 19.04 -3.10 -12.59
CA LEU A 229 19.41 -2.30 -11.42
C LEU A 229 19.54 -0.83 -11.76
N TRP A 230 19.03 0.03 -10.88
CA TRP A 230 19.24 1.47 -10.95
C TRP A 230 20.50 1.86 -10.21
N ASP A 231 21.49 2.39 -10.93
CA ASP A 231 22.74 2.89 -10.33
C ASP A 231 22.51 4.15 -9.47
N ARG A 232 21.51 4.94 -9.84
CA ARG A 232 21.08 6.12 -9.10
C ARG A 232 19.83 5.82 -8.30
N LYS A 233 19.84 6.21 -7.03
CA LYS A 233 18.72 6.04 -6.11
C LYS A 233 18.46 7.29 -5.31
N ALA A 234 17.21 7.50 -4.92
CA ALA A 234 16.81 8.59 -4.05
C ALA A 234 15.53 8.25 -3.29
N LYS A 235 15.32 8.94 -2.16
CA LYS A 235 14.05 8.94 -1.43
C LYS A 235 13.08 9.93 -2.10
N VAL A 236 12.64 9.57 -3.30
CA VAL A 236 11.87 10.45 -4.18
C VAL A 236 10.61 10.99 -3.49
N PHE A 237 9.96 10.18 -2.68
CA PHE A 237 8.70 10.53 -2.02
C PHE A 237 8.87 10.99 -0.57
N GLU A 238 10.07 11.25 -0.08
CA GLU A 238 10.33 11.61 1.32
C GLU A 238 9.58 12.87 1.78
N ALA A 239 9.57 13.93 0.95
CA ALA A 239 8.87 15.17 1.28
C ALA A 239 7.33 14.96 1.28
N TRP A 240 6.82 14.18 0.34
CA TRP A 240 5.41 13.80 0.25
C TRP A 240 5.00 12.94 1.46
N TYR A 241 5.79 11.93 1.77
CA TYR A 241 5.60 11.08 2.96
C TYR A 241 5.51 11.91 4.23
N LYS A 242 6.49 12.79 4.48
CA LYS A 242 6.52 13.65 5.66
C LYS A 242 5.29 14.53 5.76
N ARG A 243 4.89 15.15 4.65
CA ARG A 243 3.70 16.01 4.61
C ARG A 243 2.43 15.26 5.00
N ILE A 244 2.24 14.05 4.49
CA ILE A 244 1.06 13.23 4.81
C ILE A 244 1.13 12.68 6.22
N ARG A 245 2.29 12.21 6.67
CA ARG A 245 2.51 11.75 8.05
C ARG A 245 2.13 12.85 9.05
N ASP A 246 2.62 14.06 8.83
CA ASP A 246 2.38 15.19 9.72
C ASP A 246 0.90 15.60 9.70
N ALA A 247 0.26 15.61 8.53
CA ALA A 247 -1.18 15.85 8.41
C ALA A 247 -2.00 14.77 9.14
N ARG A 248 -1.62 13.50 8.99
CA ARG A 248 -2.25 12.39 9.70
C ARG A 248 -2.16 12.53 11.21
N SER A 249 -1.00 12.98 11.72
CA SER A 249 -0.79 13.22 13.15
C SER A 249 -1.66 14.38 13.67
N ILE A 250 -1.82 15.44 12.90
CA ILE A 250 -2.69 16.58 13.25
C ILE A 250 -4.16 16.15 13.34
N LEU A 251 -4.59 15.25 12.46
CA LEU A 251 -5.97 14.75 12.36
C LEU A 251 -6.24 13.54 13.28
N ASP A 252 -5.26 13.06 14.05
CA ASP A 252 -5.42 11.91 14.95
C ASP A 252 -5.97 12.37 16.31
N THR A 253 -7.22 12.83 16.31
CA THR A 253 -7.98 13.29 17.48
C THR A 253 -9.26 12.48 17.64
N ASP A 254 -10.01 12.71 18.71
CA ASP A 254 -11.33 12.11 18.92
C ASP A 254 -12.48 12.94 18.32
N ASP A 255 -12.18 14.06 17.65
CA ASP A 255 -13.16 14.88 16.93
C ASP A 255 -13.61 14.18 15.63
N GLU A 256 -14.90 14.04 15.42
CA GLU A 256 -15.48 13.33 14.27
C GLU A 256 -15.10 13.95 12.90
N ASP A 257 -15.00 15.28 12.82
CA ASP A 257 -14.60 15.96 11.58
C ASP A 257 -13.11 15.75 11.28
N ASP A 258 -12.26 15.66 12.32
CA ASP A 258 -10.83 15.29 12.14
C ASP A 258 -10.70 13.84 11.68
N GLN A 259 -11.47 12.92 12.26
CA GLN A 259 -11.48 11.51 11.86
C GLN A 259 -11.93 11.36 10.40
N ALA A 260 -13.01 12.02 9.98
CA ALA A 260 -13.46 12.01 8.60
C ALA A 260 -12.41 12.59 7.64
N ALA A 261 -11.74 13.67 8.02
CA ALA A 261 -10.65 14.25 7.23
C ALA A 261 -9.42 13.32 7.17
N ARG A 262 -9.12 12.58 8.24
CA ARG A 262 -8.05 11.57 8.30
C ARG A 262 -8.35 10.38 7.40
N ASP A 263 -9.60 9.92 7.34
CA ASP A 263 -10.01 8.83 6.47
C ASP A 263 -9.95 9.24 4.99
N LEU A 264 -10.37 10.47 4.66
CA LEU A 264 -10.15 11.03 3.33
C LEU A 264 -8.65 11.08 2.98
N LEU A 265 -7.79 11.46 3.92
CA LEU A 265 -6.34 11.47 3.73
C LEU A 265 -5.81 10.06 3.44
N LYS A 266 -6.35 9.02 4.12
CA LYS A 266 -6.02 7.61 3.85
C LYS A 266 -6.32 7.25 2.39
N ILE A 267 -7.49 7.60 1.91
CA ILE A 267 -7.90 7.36 0.51
C ILE A 267 -6.98 8.11 -0.47
N VAL A 268 -6.62 9.36 -0.17
CA VAL A 268 -5.75 10.19 -1.01
C VAL A 268 -4.38 9.57 -1.20
N TYR A 269 -3.70 9.15 -0.13
CA TYR A 269 -2.36 8.59 -0.28
C TYR A 269 -2.36 7.18 -0.86
N ALA A 270 -3.36 6.35 -0.54
CA ALA A 270 -3.50 5.01 -1.11
C ALA A 270 -3.72 5.10 -2.64
N ALA A 271 -4.67 5.95 -3.07
CA ALA A 271 -4.92 6.18 -4.48
C ALA A 271 -3.70 6.75 -5.21
N ALA A 272 -2.94 7.66 -4.58
CA ALA A 272 -1.75 8.23 -5.19
C ALA A 272 -0.64 7.20 -5.42
N ILE A 273 -0.45 6.25 -4.50
CA ILE A 273 0.49 5.15 -4.67
C ILE A 273 0.02 4.23 -5.80
N GLY A 274 -1.27 3.88 -5.85
CA GLY A 274 -1.83 3.09 -6.96
C GLY A 274 -1.67 3.76 -8.32
N MET A 275 -1.71 5.11 -8.39
CA MET A 275 -1.49 5.85 -9.63
C MET A 275 -0.05 5.72 -10.18
N LEU A 276 0.92 5.29 -9.38
CA LEU A 276 2.27 5.01 -9.88
C LEU A 276 2.31 3.84 -10.86
N ASP A 277 1.40 2.87 -10.73
CA ASP A 277 1.28 1.72 -11.65
C ASP A 277 0.19 1.90 -12.72
N TYR A 278 -0.68 2.90 -12.56
CA TYR A 278 -1.78 3.15 -13.48
C TYR A 278 -1.36 4.03 -14.66
N ARG A 279 -1.29 3.46 -15.85
CA ARG A 279 -1.05 4.17 -17.11
C ARG A 279 -2.35 4.80 -17.61
N GLY A 280 -2.73 5.92 -17.01
CA GLY A 280 -3.90 6.70 -17.43
C GLY A 280 -3.56 7.77 -18.45
N ASP A 281 -4.34 8.85 -18.41
CA ASP A 281 -4.16 10.03 -19.25
C ASP A 281 -2.97 10.92 -18.84
N HIS A 282 -2.80 12.06 -19.53
CA HIS A 282 -1.68 12.98 -19.38
C HIS A 282 -1.33 13.38 -17.94
N ASP A 283 -2.32 13.54 -17.05
CA ASP A 283 -2.07 13.95 -15.68
C ASP A 283 -1.49 12.82 -14.83
N THR A 284 -1.87 11.59 -15.11
CA THR A 284 -1.36 10.39 -14.43
C THR A 284 -0.03 9.92 -14.99
N LEU A 285 0.23 10.12 -16.29
CA LEU A 285 1.53 9.81 -16.90
C LEU A 285 2.70 10.53 -16.24
N ALA A 286 2.48 11.73 -15.72
CA ALA A 286 3.53 12.50 -15.06
C ALA A 286 4.09 11.89 -13.78
N VAL A 287 3.38 10.96 -13.14
CA VAL A 287 3.85 10.21 -11.96
C VAL A 287 3.98 8.72 -12.22
N TRP A 288 3.59 8.25 -13.39
CA TRP A 288 3.62 6.84 -13.75
C TRP A 288 5.04 6.27 -13.69
N ALA A 289 5.26 5.39 -12.75
CA ALA A 289 6.53 4.76 -12.45
C ALA A 289 6.30 3.41 -11.76
N PRO A 290 5.82 2.38 -12.48
CA PRO A 290 5.46 1.09 -11.91
C PRO A 290 6.59 0.44 -11.12
N HIS A 291 7.85 0.63 -11.51
CA HIS A 291 8.99 0.14 -10.73
C HIS A 291 9.08 0.75 -9.33
N ARG A 292 8.61 1.99 -9.12
CA ARG A 292 8.55 2.62 -7.79
C ARG A 292 7.37 2.11 -6.98
N HIS A 293 6.24 1.87 -7.65
CA HIS A 293 5.09 1.20 -7.04
C HIS A 293 5.51 -0.16 -6.48
N ASP A 294 6.14 -1.01 -7.30
CA ASP A 294 6.58 -2.34 -6.90
C ASP A 294 7.54 -2.30 -5.70
N MET A 295 8.49 -1.36 -5.69
CA MET A 295 9.41 -1.16 -4.56
C MET A 295 8.68 -0.78 -3.27
N ILE A 296 7.65 0.07 -3.36
CA ILE A 296 6.84 0.49 -2.20
C ILE A 296 6.03 -0.69 -1.67
N VAL A 297 5.36 -1.43 -2.55
CA VAL A 297 4.56 -2.61 -2.18
C VAL A 297 5.46 -3.67 -1.53
N ALA A 298 6.57 -4.02 -2.17
CA ALA A 298 7.53 -4.98 -1.63
C ALA A 298 8.12 -4.54 -0.28
N LYS A 299 8.45 -3.26 -0.12
CA LYS A 299 8.93 -2.73 1.16
C LYS A 299 7.85 -2.80 2.24
N SER A 300 6.60 -2.54 1.90
CA SER A 300 5.47 -2.69 2.82
C SER A 300 5.34 -4.15 3.29
N ARG A 301 5.36 -5.11 2.36
CA ARG A 301 5.34 -6.55 2.63
C ARG A 301 6.51 -6.98 3.53
N ALA A 302 7.73 -6.58 3.16
CA ALA A 302 8.92 -6.87 3.97
C ALA A 302 8.82 -6.35 5.41
N ASN A 303 8.23 -5.17 5.59
CA ASN A 303 8.02 -4.61 6.92
C ASN A 303 6.98 -5.39 7.74
N ILE A 304 5.94 -5.94 7.08
CA ILE A 304 4.94 -6.80 7.72
C ILE A 304 5.60 -8.10 8.19
N ILE A 305 6.37 -8.76 7.32
CA ILE A 305 7.04 -10.02 7.67
C ILE A 305 8.07 -9.81 8.79
N ARG A 306 8.87 -8.74 8.75
CA ARG A 306 9.77 -8.41 9.88
C ARG A 306 9.02 -8.28 11.20
N ARG A 307 7.80 -7.72 11.18
CA ARG A 307 6.96 -7.64 12.36
C ARG A 307 6.46 -9.00 12.80
N VAL A 308 6.02 -9.84 11.87
CA VAL A 308 5.61 -11.22 12.17
C VAL A 308 6.75 -12.01 12.80
N LEU A 309 7.96 -11.91 12.25
CA LEU A 309 9.15 -12.57 12.79
C LEU A 309 9.44 -12.08 14.23
N ALA A 310 9.41 -10.78 14.45
CA ALA A 310 9.62 -10.21 15.78
C ALA A 310 8.53 -10.61 16.78
N ASN A 311 7.26 -10.69 16.37
CA ASN A 311 6.17 -11.20 17.21
C ASN A 311 6.37 -12.68 17.53
N ALA A 312 6.78 -13.50 16.56
CA ALA A 312 7.05 -14.93 16.78
C ALA A 312 8.26 -15.15 17.71
N GLU A 313 9.30 -14.36 17.58
CA GLU A 313 10.45 -14.39 18.49
C GLU A 313 10.05 -14.02 19.93
N LEU A 314 9.18 -13.02 20.10
CA LEU A 314 8.74 -12.54 21.40
C LEU A 314 7.78 -13.51 22.11
N SER A 315 6.84 -14.11 21.39
CA SER A 315 5.70 -14.84 21.96
C SER A 315 5.62 -16.33 21.56
N GLY A 316 6.40 -16.77 20.58
CA GLY A 316 6.26 -18.09 19.95
C GLY A 316 5.04 -18.24 19.04
N ARG A 317 4.22 -17.19 18.88
CA ARG A 317 2.96 -17.24 18.12
C ARG A 317 3.14 -16.77 16.68
N TRP A 318 2.63 -17.55 15.76
CA TRP A 318 2.63 -17.24 14.33
C TRP A 318 1.23 -16.87 13.85
N PRO A 319 1.10 -15.98 12.84
CA PRO A 319 -0.21 -15.69 12.27
C PRO A 319 -0.78 -16.90 11.55
N VAL A 320 -2.10 -16.97 11.44
CA VAL A 320 -2.81 -17.98 10.66
C VAL A 320 -3.10 -17.49 9.23
N ALA A 321 -3.18 -16.17 9.06
CA ALA A 321 -3.36 -15.55 7.75
C ALA A 321 -2.76 -14.14 7.72
N ILE A 322 -2.42 -13.68 6.52
CA ILE A 322 -2.07 -12.28 6.21
C ILE A 322 -2.76 -11.91 4.91
N GLU A 323 -3.52 -10.83 4.93
CA GLU A 323 -4.05 -10.21 3.71
C GLU A 323 -3.64 -8.75 3.65
N LYS A 324 -2.92 -8.39 2.59
CA LYS A 324 -2.36 -7.05 2.39
C LYS A 324 -1.55 -6.59 3.60
N ASP A 325 -2.14 -5.81 4.47
CA ASP A 325 -1.54 -5.23 5.69
C ASP A 325 -2.21 -5.70 6.99
N THR A 326 -3.22 -6.56 6.90
CA THR A 326 -3.88 -7.20 8.04
C THR A 326 -3.25 -8.54 8.38
N ILE A 327 -2.90 -8.75 9.64
CA ILE A 327 -2.34 -9.98 10.18
C ILE A 327 -3.39 -10.62 11.11
N VAL A 328 -3.65 -11.92 10.94
CA VAL A 328 -4.64 -12.64 11.75
C VAL A 328 -3.97 -13.59 12.73
N TYR A 329 -4.29 -13.46 14.01
CA TYR A 329 -3.90 -14.36 15.08
C TYR A 329 -5.11 -15.00 15.73
N THR A 330 -4.94 -16.21 16.25
CA THR A 330 -5.99 -16.92 17.00
C THR A 330 -5.83 -16.74 18.50
N SER A 331 -6.91 -16.84 19.30
CA SER A 331 -6.90 -16.69 20.76
C SER A 331 -8.08 -17.40 21.40
N ASP A 332 -7.96 -17.74 22.69
CA ASP A 332 -9.08 -18.16 23.51
C ASP A 332 -9.91 -16.98 24.04
N SER A 333 -9.30 -15.81 24.13
CA SER A 333 -9.94 -14.57 24.56
C SER A 333 -10.59 -13.85 23.40
N ASN A 334 -11.73 -13.23 23.63
CA ASN A 334 -12.36 -12.28 22.72
C ASN A 334 -11.80 -10.85 22.84
N ASP A 335 -10.86 -10.63 23.78
CA ASP A 335 -10.17 -9.35 23.91
C ASP A 335 -9.00 -9.27 22.91
N PRO A 336 -9.03 -8.35 21.95
CA PRO A 336 -7.95 -8.19 20.99
C PRO A 336 -6.62 -7.78 21.62
N LEU A 337 -6.61 -7.13 22.79
CA LEU A 337 -5.36 -6.78 23.48
C LEU A 337 -4.65 -8.02 24.03
N GLU A 338 -5.41 -9.01 24.54
CA GLU A 338 -4.85 -10.30 24.98
C GLU A 338 -4.44 -11.16 23.77
N ALA A 339 -5.14 -11.01 22.64
CA ALA A 339 -4.84 -11.71 21.40
C ALA A 339 -3.57 -11.19 20.71
N TRP A 340 -3.20 -9.91 20.91
CA TRP A 340 -2.02 -9.31 20.29
C TRP A 340 -0.71 -9.95 20.80
N PRO A 341 0.08 -10.60 19.95
CA PRO A 341 1.28 -11.33 20.39
C PRO A 341 2.55 -10.48 20.44
N GLY A 342 2.48 -9.25 19.96
CA GLY A 342 3.65 -8.37 19.84
C GLY A 342 3.83 -7.44 21.02
N ASP A 343 4.90 -6.63 20.97
CA ASP A 343 5.14 -5.58 21.95
C ASP A 343 3.92 -4.63 22.01
N PRO A 344 3.41 -4.28 23.19
CA PRO A 344 2.33 -3.30 23.35
C PRO A 344 2.61 -1.95 22.69
N ALA A 345 3.87 -1.52 22.57
CA ALA A 345 4.26 -0.30 21.87
C ALA A 345 3.96 -0.35 20.35
N TRP A 346 3.75 -1.54 19.79
CA TRP A 346 3.40 -1.74 18.40
C TRP A 346 1.89 -1.79 18.16
N TYR A 347 1.10 -1.79 19.21
CA TYR A 347 -0.35 -1.73 19.15
C TYR A 347 -0.82 -0.29 19.28
N GLY A 348 -1.63 0.19 18.33
CA GLY A 348 -2.17 1.54 18.33
C GLY A 348 -2.56 2.06 16.95
N ARG A 349 -2.97 3.34 16.90
CA ARG A 349 -3.47 4.02 15.69
C ARG A 349 -2.39 4.76 14.90
N GLY A 350 -1.16 4.79 15.41
CA GLY A 350 -0.04 5.49 14.80
C GLY A 350 0.42 4.86 13.48
N LEU A 351 1.23 5.62 12.73
CA LEU A 351 1.79 5.14 11.48
C LEU A 351 2.73 3.94 11.72
N GLY A 352 2.43 2.81 11.08
CA GLY A 352 3.19 1.57 11.21
C GLY A 352 2.89 0.75 12.45
N GLN A 353 2.03 1.22 13.36
CA GLN A 353 1.45 0.43 14.43
C GLN A 353 0.29 -0.41 13.91
N TYR A 354 -0.06 -1.44 14.67
CA TYR A 354 -1.18 -2.31 14.38
C TYR A 354 -2.37 -1.96 15.27
N LYS A 355 -3.53 -1.79 14.66
CA LYS A 355 -4.80 -1.60 15.34
C LYS A 355 -5.68 -2.82 15.14
N TYR A 356 -6.52 -3.08 16.09
CA TYR A 356 -7.59 -4.05 15.93
C TYR A 356 -8.53 -3.62 14.78
N GLU A 357 -8.89 -4.58 13.93
CA GLU A 357 -9.77 -4.37 12.79
C GLU A 357 -11.09 -5.15 12.92
N GLY A 358 -11.03 -6.37 13.42
CA GLY A 358 -12.19 -7.20 13.65
C GLY A 358 -11.84 -8.54 14.26
N SER A 359 -12.85 -9.26 14.76
CA SER A 359 -12.72 -10.63 15.21
C SER A 359 -13.96 -11.45 14.93
N ASP A 360 -13.78 -12.74 14.75
CA ASP A 360 -14.85 -13.70 14.60
C ASP A 360 -14.52 -15.03 15.28
N GLN A 361 -15.54 -15.86 15.47
CA GLN A 361 -15.36 -17.19 16.05
C GLN A 361 -14.71 -18.12 15.03
N LEU A 362 -13.66 -18.85 15.46
CA LEU A 362 -12.95 -19.80 14.60
C LEU A 362 -13.85 -20.90 14.04
N THR A 363 -14.95 -21.24 14.72
CA THR A 363 -15.94 -22.21 14.23
C THR A 363 -16.61 -21.81 12.92
N HIS A 364 -16.73 -20.50 12.65
CA HIS A 364 -17.25 -20.00 11.39
C HIS A 364 -16.26 -20.17 10.22
N HIS A 365 -15.01 -20.36 10.54
CA HIS A 365 -13.89 -20.43 9.58
C HIS A 365 -13.18 -21.78 9.57
N ALA A 366 -13.69 -22.77 10.29
CA ALA A 366 -13.04 -24.08 10.45
C ALA A 366 -12.76 -24.77 9.11
N GLU A 367 -13.66 -24.68 8.13
CA GLU A 367 -13.44 -25.23 6.78
C GLU A 367 -12.20 -24.67 6.11
N PHE A 368 -11.93 -23.37 6.33
CA PHE A 368 -10.81 -22.65 5.71
C PHE A 368 -9.48 -22.95 6.40
N LEU A 369 -9.51 -23.10 7.69
CA LEU A 369 -8.30 -23.27 8.52
C LEU A 369 -7.93 -24.74 8.74
N THR A 370 -8.86 -25.67 8.55
CA THR A 370 -8.64 -27.12 8.66
C THR A 370 -8.60 -27.86 7.33
N GLY A 371 -9.10 -27.24 6.25
CA GLY A 371 -9.20 -27.80 4.91
C GLY A 371 -7.87 -28.15 4.24
N ASP A 372 -7.90 -28.73 3.07
CA ASP A 372 -6.76 -29.23 2.30
C ASP A 372 -5.91 -28.16 1.57
N GLY A 373 -6.13 -26.89 1.90
CA GLY A 373 -5.31 -25.79 1.36
C GLY A 373 -5.73 -25.26 -0.02
N SER A 374 -6.81 -25.81 -0.60
CA SER A 374 -7.32 -25.35 -1.92
C SER A 374 -8.05 -24.01 -1.88
N TYR A 375 -8.07 -23.33 -0.72
CA TYR A 375 -8.88 -22.16 -0.49
C TYR A 375 -8.26 -20.87 -1.02
N LYS A 376 -9.08 -20.08 -1.72
CA LYS A 376 -8.74 -18.71 -2.16
C LYS A 376 -8.98 -17.77 -0.99
N GLY A 377 -7.92 -17.41 -0.27
CA GLY A 377 -7.90 -16.66 1.00
C GLY A 377 -8.72 -15.36 1.07
N LYS A 378 -9.15 -14.85 -0.08
CA LYS A 378 -9.92 -13.62 -0.21
C LYS A 378 -11.27 -13.63 0.54
N LYS A 379 -11.89 -14.79 0.66
CA LYS A 379 -13.24 -14.90 1.24
C LYS A 379 -13.25 -14.92 2.77
N TYR A 380 -12.21 -15.43 3.38
CA TYR A 380 -12.07 -15.51 4.84
C TYR A 380 -11.95 -14.15 5.52
N LEU A 381 -11.17 -13.26 4.92
CA LEU A 381 -10.91 -11.94 5.48
C LEU A 381 -11.98 -10.91 5.10
N GLU A 382 -12.65 -11.08 3.94
CA GLU A 382 -13.84 -10.29 3.59
C GLU A 382 -15.00 -10.50 4.56
N GLU A 383 -15.04 -11.62 5.29
CA GLU A 383 -16.07 -11.91 6.31
C GLU A 383 -15.61 -11.47 7.73
N LEU A 384 -14.29 -11.25 7.94
CA LEU A 384 -13.72 -10.76 9.20
C LEU A 384 -13.66 -9.21 9.28
N ILE A 385 -13.69 -8.54 8.13
CA ILE A 385 -13.55 -7.09 7.98
C ILE A 385 -14.89 -6.49 7.52
#